data_809d0c64ac8e2808d9966724c715b28a
#
_entry.id   809d0c64ac8e2808d9966724c715b28a
#
_cell.length_a   1.000
_cell.length_b   1.000
_cell.length_c   1.000
_cell.angle_alpha   90.00
_cell.angle_beta   90.00
_cell.angle_gamma   90.00
#
_symmetry.space_group_name_H-M   'P 1'
#
loop_
_entity.id
_entity.type
_entity.pdbx_description
1 polymer ?
#
loop_
_entity_poly.entity_id
_entity_poly.type
_entity_poly.pdbx_seq_one_letter_code
_entity_poly.pdbx_strand_id
1 'polypeptide(L)'
;MLVYLVLCALGEVASWFPISTTVAGHAQRCCDPALGFTLGWIYWLKFIVITPNQLTAAALVASYWVDAETLNPGIWFTIFLTFILSGYKIVVVLGLLILSLVLALGGGPDHERKGFRYWKNQGAFAGEQTPIGRLRAICRTMPSATFTYSGSELIGVTILHSHNPRRGAARAIQLTFYRILVLNLVGTVLLGMLVPYNLDDLANTSRDKVTTASTFVVAVQGAHAAVLLHFLNASLLLFVLSSANQALWVATRILHGLAVDHNAPAILLQTGSTGTPIVALGGCAVLSSLAYLNISGDSRTLFDQFINMSTMFSLLAWISILVTHLAFIRARRAQRVPDKALAFKAPLGAFGSAIALVFCVLIIVSRSFDIVDPGASIRRFDYIAFLTSYLAIPLYVCLIAGYKGFTRCASVSPSEADLGYPNHFFSSRP
;
A
#
# COMPACT_ATOMS: atom_id res chain seq x y z
N MET A 1 -13.66 1.76 4.53
CA MET A 1 -14.69 2.15 3.53
C MET A 1 -14.06 2.52 2.19
N LEU A 2 -13.12 3.49 2.12
CA LEU A 2 -12.45 3.92 0.88
C LEU A 2 -11.87 2.74 0.09
N VAL A 3 -11.01 1.94 0.72
CA VAL A 3 -10.34 0.78 0.08
C VAL A 3 -11.33 -0.21 -0.51
N TYR A 4 -12.44 -0.46 0.18
CA TYR A 4 -13.50 -1.33 -0.34
C TYR A 4 -14.08 -0.80 -1.66
N LEU A 5 -14.36 0.50 -1.73
CA LEU A 5 -14.88 1.13 -2.95
C LEU A 5 -13.88 1.04 -4.10
N VAL A 6 -12.59 1.26 -3.82
CA VAL A 6 -11.51 1.12 -4.82
C VAL A 6 -11.40 -0.33 -5.30
N LEU A 7 -11.45 -1.30 -4.38
CA LEU A 7 -11.39 -2.72 -4.74
C LEU A 7 -12.61 -3.17 -5.57
N CYS A 8 -13.81 -2.68 -5.22
CA CYS A 8 -15.02 -2.97 -5.99
C CYS A 8 -14.94 -2.35 -7.39
N ALA A 9 -14.48 -1.10 -7.51
CA ALA A 9 -14.28 -0.45 -8.79
C ALA A 9 -13.28 -1.21 -9.67
N LEU A 10 -12.14 -1.57 -9.11
CA LEU A 10 -11.13 -2.37 -9.81
C LEU A 10 -11.67 -3.74 -10.21
N GLY A 11 -12.40 -4.40 -9.32
CA GLY A 11 -12.96 -5.71 -9.56
C GLY A 11 -14.01 -5.75 -10.65
N GLU A 12 -14.84 -4.71 -10.78
CA GLU A 12 -15.81 -4.59 -11.87
C GLU A 12 -15.09 -4.52 -13.22
N VAL A 13 -14.07 -3.68 -13.34
CA VAL A 13 -13.28 -3.54 -14.58
C VAL A 13 -12.44 -4.81 -14.85
N ALA A 14 -11.75 -5.36 -13.87
CA ALA A 14 -10.90 -6.54 -14.04
C ALA A 14 -11.70 -7.81 -14.36
N SER A 15 -12.92 -7.95 -13.84
CA SER A 15 -13.80 -9.09 -14.19
C SER A 15 -14.35 -9.00 -15.61
N TRP A 16 -14.45 -7.79 -16.14
CA TRP A 16 -14.89 -7.57 -17.52
C TRP A 16 -13.75 -7.80 -18.52
N PHE A 17 -12.57 -7.27 -18.23
CA PHE A 17 -11.37 -7.40 -19.03
C PHE A 17 -10.34 -8.31 -18.36
N PRO A 18 -10.37 -9.61 -18.52
CA PRO A 18 -9.34 -10.49 -18.02
C PRO A 18 -8.08 -10.42 -18.91
N ILE A 19 -7.46 -9.25 -18.96
CA ILE A 19 -6.27 -8.98 -19.78
C ILE A 19 -5.04 -9.19 -18.91
N SER A 20 -3.98 -9.74 -19.49
CA SER A 20 -2.67 -9.94 -18.84
C SER A 20 -1.92 -8.64 -18.53
N THR A 21 -2.36 -7.52 -19.13
CA THR A 21 -1.83 -6.19 -18.86
C THR A 21 -2.37 -5.66 -17.54
N THR A 22 -1.54 -4.97 -16.81
CA THR A 22 -1.85 -4.38 -15.51
C THR A 22 -3.06 -3.42 -15.55
N VAL A 23 -3.45 -2.86 -14.41
CA VAL A 23 -4.49 -1.81 -14.30
C VAL A 23 -4.30 -0.68 -15.34
N ALA A 24 -3.07 -0.45 -15.79
CA ALA A 24 -2.71 0.48 -16.85
C ALA A 24 -3.42 0.19 -18.18
N GLY A 25 -3.50 -1.08 -18.60
CA GLY A 25 -4.19 -1.46 -19.82
C GLY A 25 -5.70 -1.18 -19.79
N HIS A 26 -6.34 -1.27 -18.64
CA HIS A 26 -7.74 -0.89 -18.49
C HIS A 26 -7.94 0.63 -18.70
N ALA A 27 -7.02 1.46 -18.16
CA ALA A 27 -7.08 2.91 -18.33
C ALA A 27 -6.84 3.34 -19.79
N GLN A 28 -5.92 2.68 -20.50
CA GLN A 28 -5.65 2.94 -21.92
C GLN A 28 -6.89 2.68 -22.80
N ARG A 29 -7.62 1.61 -22.55
CA ARG A 29 -8.77 1.20 -23.36
C ARG A 29 -10.03 2.01 -23.08
N CYS A 30 -10.28 2.33 -21.80
CA CYS A 30 -11.55 2.91 -21.37
C CYS A 30 -11.52 4.42 -21.20
N CYS A 31 -10.33 5.01 -20.99
CA CYS A 31 -10.23 6.42 -20.60
C CYS A 31 -9.28 7.21 -21.51
N ASP A 32 -7.99 6.97 -21.37
CA ASP A 32 -6.97 7.76 -22.07
C ASP A 32 -5.64 6.98 -22.10
N PRO A 33 -4.99 6.84 -23.27
CA PRO A 33 -3.68 6.19 -23.36
C PRO A 33 -2.62 6.84 -22.46
N ALA A 34 -2.64 8.16 -22.31
CA ALA A 34 -1.72 8.87 -21.43
C ALA A 34 -1.96 8.53 -19.95
N LEU A 35 -3.23 8.36 -19.54
CA LEU A 35 -3.56 7.94 -18.19
C LEU A 35 -3.05 6.52 -17.92
N GLY A 36 -3.20 5.61 -18.88
CA GLY A 36 -2.70 4.24 -18.75
C GLY A 36 -1.18 4.18 -18.68
N PHE A 37 -0.47 4.91 -19.54
CA PHE A 37 0.97 5.07 -19.47
C PHE A 37 1.42 5.57 -18.09
N THR A 38 0.82 6.67 -17.65
CA THR A 38 1.16 7.29 -16.36
C THR A 38 0.86 6.36 -15.18
N LEU A 39 -0.28 5.69 -15.19
CA LEU A 39 -0.67 4.74 -14.13
C LEU A 39 0.34 3.58 -14.04
N GLY A 40 0.79 3.05 -15.15
CA GLY A 40 1.80 1.99 -15.17
C GLY A 40 3.12 2.42 -14.53
N TRP A 41 3.64 3.60 -14.87
CA TRP A 41 4.86 4.16 -14.29
C TRP A 41 4.71 4.54 -12.82
N ILE A 42 3.61 5.17 -12.42
CA ILE A 42 3.32 5.50 -11.01
C ILE A 42 3.21 4.22 -10.16
N TYR A 43 2.59 3.18 -10.71
CA TYR A 43 2.46 1.91 -10.02
C TYR A 43 3.81 1.21 -9.85
N TRP A 44 4.68 1.29 -10.85
CA TRP A 44 6.05 0.83 -10.75
C TRP A 44 6.85 1.63 -9.72
N LEU A 45 6.80 2.96 -9.77
CA LEU A 45 7.47 3.84 -8.80
C LEU A 45 7.04 3.57 -7.37
N LYS A 46 5.75 3.32 -7.16
CA LYS A 46 5.23 2.90 -5.85
C LYS A 46 5.98 1.69 -5.29
N PHE A 47 6.07 0.61 -6.07
CA PHE A 47 6.69 -0.63 -5.58
C PHE A 47 8.20 -0.55 -5.50
N ILE A 48 8.84 0.24 -6.38
CA ILE A 48 10.28 0.46 -6.30
C ILE A 48 10.66 1.28 -5.05
N VAL A 49 9.81 2.16 -4.56
CA VAL A 49 10.02 2.91 -3.31
C VAL A 49 9.68 2.05 -2.08
N ILE A 50 8.69 1.17 -2.17
CA ILE A 50 8.35 0.25 -1.06
C ILE A 50 9.51 -0.69 -0.76
N THR A 51 10.28 -1.14 -1.75
CA THR A 51 11.39 -2.09 -1.53
C THR A 51 12.46 -1.54 -0.58
N PRO A 52 13.10 -0.38 -0.82
CA PRO A 52 14.06 0.21 0.14
C PRO A 52 13.40 0.60 1.46
N ASN A 53 12.13 1.01 1.48
CA ASN A 53 11.40 1.27 2.71
C ASN A 53 11.34 0.02 3.61
N GLN A 54 11.04 -1.13 3.03
CA GLN A 54 11.01 -2.39 3.79
C GLN A 54 12.42 -2.81 4.24
N LEU A 55 13.45 -2.58 3.43
CA LEU A 55 14.83 -2.84 3.85
C LEU A 55 15.25 -1.92 5.00
N THR A 56 14.85 -0.66 4.98
CA THR A 56 15.04 0.28 6.10
C THR A 56 14.34 -0.20 7.37
N ALA A 57 13.08 -0.65 7.24
CA ALA A 57 12.35 -1.23 8.36
C ALA A 57 13.04 -2.49 8.91
N ALA A 58 13.61 -3.33 8.05
CA ALA A 58 14.38 -4.50 8.47
C ALA A 58 15.62 -4.10 9.28
N ALA A 59 16.36 -3.08 8.86
CA ALA A 59 17.48 -2.54 9.60
C ALA A 59 17.06 -2.01 10.97
N LEU A 60 15.94 -1.28 11.05
CA LEU A 60 15.37 -0.79 12.31
C LEU A 60 14.95 -1.92 13.25
N VAL A 61 14.42 -3.03 12.77
CA VAL A 61 14.10 -4.20 13.61
C VAL A 61 15.35 -4.94 14.05
N ALA A 62 16.35 -5.06 13.18
CA ALA A 62 17.58 -5.76 13.47
C ALA A 62 18.48 -5.02 14.48
N SER A 63 18.36 -3.71 14.58
CA SER A 63 19.08 -2.93 15.59
C SER A 63 18.67 -3.28 17.04
N TYR A 64 17.62 -4.10 17.21
CA TYR A 64 17.31 -4.72 18.50
C TYR A 64 18.42 -5.68 19.00
N TRP A 65 19.13 -6.36 18.08
CA TRP A 65 20.20 -7.31 18.44
C TRP A 65 21.61 -6.79 18.20
N VAL A 66 21.77 -5.88 17.23
CA VAL A 66 23.09 -5.44 16.73
C VAL A 66 23.10 -3.93 16.61
N ASP A 67 24.13 -3.28 17.12
CA ASP A 67 24.29 -1.84 16.99
C ASP A 67 24.36 -1.42 15.51
N ALA A 68 23.73 -0.28 15.19
CA ALA A 68 23.56 0.19 13.82
C ALA A 68 24.89 0.38 13.05
N GLU A 69 25.98 0.67 13.77
CA GLU A 69 27.32 0.85 13.19
C GLU A 69 27.95 -0.44 12.66
N THR A 70 27.53 -1.61 13.18
CA THR A 70 28.07 -2.92 12.79
C THR A 70 27.22 -3.61 11.69
N LEU A 71 26.05 -3.05 11.36
CA LEU A 71 25.16 -3.59 10.36
C LEU A 71 25.68 -3.34 8.94
N ASN A 72 26.34 -4.34 8.37
CA ASN A 72 26.78 -4.27 6.98
C ASN A 72 25.57 -4.43 6.02
N PRO A 73 25.27 -3.43 5.19
CA PRO A 73 24.13 -3.47 4.26
C PRO A 73 24.16 -4.68 3.30
N GLY A 74 25.34 -5.19 2.97
CA GLY A 74 25.51 -6.37 2.12
C GLY A 74 24.89 -7.64 2.70
N ILE A 75 24.84 -7.77 4.03
CA ILE A 75 24.20 -8.90 4.72
C ILE A 75 22.69 -8.89 4.47
N TRP A 76 22.07 -7.72 4.50
CA TRP A 76 20.63 -7.57 4.25
C TRP A 76 20.22 -7.93 2.84
N PHE A 77 21.03 -7.57 1.87
CA PHE A 77 20.80 -7.93 0.47
C PHE A 77 20.87 -9.44 0.27
N THR A 78 21.80 -10.13 0.94
CA THR A 78 21.96 -11.58 0.86
C THR A 78 20.80 -12.32 1.54
N ILE A 79 20.35 -11.86 2.72
CA ILE A 79 19.21 -12.43 3.43
C ILE A 79 17.91 -12.20 2.64
N PHE A 80 17.77 -11.03 1.99
CA PHE A 80 16.63 -10.70 1.16
C PHE A 80 16.41 -11.67 0.00
N LEU A 81 17.47 -12.14 -0.66
CA LEU A 81 17.38 -13.08 -1.78
C LEU A 81 16.94 -14.49 -1.37
N THR A 82 17.04 -14.85 -0.10
CA THR A 82 16.89 -16.24 0.38
C THR A 82 15.50 -16.58 0.92
N PHE A 83 14.56 -15.59 1.07
CA PHE A 83 13.34 -15.83 1.86
C PHE A 83 12.03 -15.96 1.07
N ILE A 84 11.44 -17.19 1.07
CA ILE A 84 10.10 -17.51 0.54
C ILE A 84 9.25 -18.11 1.66
N LEU A 85 8.65 -17.31 2.56
CA LEU A 85 7.79 -17.84 3.61
C LEU A 85 6.51 -16.96 3.81
N SER A 86 5.57 -17.05 2.87
CA SER A 86 4.33 -16.27 2.95
C SER A 86 3.27 -16.84 3.93
N GLY A 87 3.25 -18.17 4.14
CA GLY A 87 2.27 -18.83 5.02
C GLY A 87 2.50 -18.58 6.51
N TYR A 88 3.76 -18.49 6.92
CA TYR A 88 4.16 -18.22 8.29
C TYR A 88 3.59 -16.91 8.84
N LYS A 89 3.49 -15.86 8.01
CA LYS A 89 2.97 -14.55 8.40
C LYS A 89 1.56 -14.61 8.99
N ILE A 90 0.67 -15.37 8.37
CA ILE A 90 -0.74 -15.47 8.81
C ILE A 90 -0.81 -16.12 10.20
N VAL A 91 -0.04 -17.18 10.41
CA VAL A 91 -0.01 -17.90 11.69
C VAL A 91 0.51 -16.98 12.80
N VAL A 92 1.61 -16.28 12.56
CA VAL A 92 2.18 -15.35 13.55
C VAL A 92 1.26 -14.17 13.83
N VAL A 93 0.64 -13.55 12.81
CA VAL A 93 -0.31 -12.45 13.04
C VAL A 93 -1.50 -12.91 13.87
N LEU A 94 -2.05 -14.09 13.59
CA LEU A 94 -3.14 -14.66 14.40
C LEU A 94 -2.65 -14.94 15.84
N GLY A 95 -1.46 -15.48 16.00
CA GLY A 95 -0.84 -15.68 17.32
C GLY A 95 -0.66 -14.38 18.09
N LEU A 96 -0.22 -13.30 17.42
CA LEU A 96 -0.10 -11.97 18.02
C LEU A 96 -1.45 -11.37 18.43
N LEU A 97 -2.50 -11.56 17.63
CA LEU A 97 -3.84 -11.13 18.01
C LEU A 97 -4.37 -11.89 19.23
N ILE A 98 -4.17 -13.21 19.28
CA ILE A 98 -4.55 -14.03 20.43
C ILE A 98 -3.76 -13.60 21.67
N LEU A 99 -2.43 -13.44 21.54
CA LEU A 99 -1.58 -12.97 22.62
C LEU A 99 -2.04 -11.60 23.14
N SER A 100 -2.29 -10.65 22.24
CA SER A 100 -2.77 -9.32 22.60
C SER A 100 -4.12 -9.37 23.33
N LEU A 101 -5.00 -10.27 22.91
CA LEU A 101 -6.29 -10.50 23.60
C LEU A 101 -6.07 -11.07 25.01
N VAL A 102 -5.20 -12.07 25.18
CA VAL A 102 -4.86 -12.67 26.48
C VAL A 102 -4.29 -11.61 27.41
N LEU A 103 -3.34 -10.80 26.96
CA LEU A 103 -2.75 -9.72 27.75
C LEU A 103 -3.78 -8.64 28.12
N ALA A 104 -4.69 -8.27 27.20
CA ALA A 104 -5.75 -7.29 27.47
C ALA A 104 -6.76 -7.78 28.52
N LEU A 105 -6.98 -9.09 28.60
CA LEU A 105 -7.89 -9.72 29.58
C LEU A 105 -7.24 -9.99 30.94
N GLY A 106 -5.93 -9.73 31.10
CA GLY A 106 -5.21 -9.94 32.37
C GLY A 106 -4.47 -11.28 32.47
N GLY A 107 -4.20 -11.96 31.34
CA GLY A 107 -3.38 -13.16 31.29
C GLY A 107 -1.88 -12.90 31.31
N GLY A 108 -1.44 -11.66 31.54
CA GLY A 108 -0.04 -11.30 31.71
C GLY A 108 0.48 -11.56 33.12
N PRO A 109 1.82 -11.47 33.34
CA PRO A 109 2.43 -11.62 34.65
C PRO A 109 1.88 -10.66 35.72
N ASP A 110 1.41 -9.48 35.29
CA ASP A 110 0.85 -8.44 36.16
C ASP A 110 -0.58 -8.77 36.64
N HIS A 111 -1.22 -9.79 36.05
CA HIS A 111 -2.62 -10.18 36.32
C HIS A 111 -3.64 -9.01 36.24
N GLU A 112 -3.23 -7.85 35.74
CA GLU A 112 -4.11 -6.68 35.60
C GLU A 112 -4.95 -6.76 34.32
N ARG A 113 -6.27 -6.66 34.47
CA ARG A 113 -7.17 -6.47 33.32
C ARG A 113 -7.07 -5.05 32.80
N LYS A 114 -6.37 -4.85 31.68
CA LYS A 114 -6.20 -3.54 31.05
C LYS A 114 -7.48 -3.08 30.34
N GLY A 115 -8.14 -3.97 29.62
CA GLY A 115 -9.40 -3.71 28.93
C GLY A 115 -9.40 -2.35 28.17
N PHE A 116 -10.50 -1.61 28.25
CA PHE A 116 -10.64 -0.27 27.66
C PHE A 116 -10.20 0.88 28.58
N ARG A 117 -9.37 0.63 29.59
CA ARG A 117 -8.93 1.63 30.59
C ARG A 117 -8.29 2.85 29.92
N TYR A 118 -7.40 2.64 28.95
CA TYR A 118 -6.70 3.73 28.26
C TYR A 118 -7.63 4.58 27.37
N TRP A 119 -8.65 3.98 26.79
CA TRP A 119 -9.65 4.69 26.00
C TRP A 119 -10.56 5.57 26.86
N LYS A 120 -10.81 5.16 28.13
CA LYS A 120 -11.65 5.94 29.06
C LYS A 120 -10.88 7.04 29.74
N ASN A 121 -9.66 6.79 30.21
CA ASN A 121 -8.90 7.72 31.03
C ASN A 121 -8.17 8.78 30.22
N GLN A 122 -7.66 8.43 29.03
CA GLN A 122 -6.87 9.31 28.18
C GLN A 122 -7.65 9.85 26.97
N GLY A 123 -8.78 9.21 26.66
CA GLY A 123 -9.59 9.51 25.48
C GLY A 123 -9.06 8.80 24.22
N ALA A 124 -9.91 8.78 23.19
CA ALA A 124 -9.63 8.09 21.93
C ALA A 124 -8.75 8.92 20.95
N PHE A 125 -8.53 10.20 21.25
CA PHE A 125 -7.80 11.11 20.36
C PHE A 125 -6.57 11.69 21.06
N ALA A 126 -5.41 11.58 20.41
CA ALA A 126 -4.21 12.24 20.86
C ALA A 126 -4.29 13.76 20.62
N GLY A 127 -3.87 14.57 21.61
CA GLY A 127 -3.82 16.01 21.51
C GLY A 127 -5.00 16.71 22.22
N GLU A 128 -5.29 17.94 21.82
CA GLU A 128 -6.36 18.73 22.42
C GLU A 128 -7.73 18.09 22.27
N GLN A 129 -8.51 18.05 23.34
CA GLN A 129 -9.87 17.48 23.37
C GLN A 129 -10.94 18.39 22.70
N THR A 130 -10.49 19.46 22.05
CA THR A 130 -11.37 20.34 21.28
C THR A 130 -11.85 19.68 20.00
N PRO A 131 -13.02 20.04 19.43
CA PRO A 131 -13.49 19.50 18.16
C PRO A 131 -12.47 19.67 17.01
N ILE A 132 -11.78 20.81 16.97
CA ILE A 132 -10.75 21.12 15.98
C ILE A 132 -9.51 20.25 16.20
N GLY A 133 -9.08 20.04 17.45
CA GLY A 133 -7.97 19.14 17.80
C GLY A 133 -8.25 17.70 17.40
N ARG A 134 -9.47 17.20 17.59
CA ARG A 134 -9.88 15.86 17.15
C ARG A 134 -9.85 15.73 15.62
N LEU A 135 -10.35 16.74 14.89
CA LEU A 135 -10.28 16.75 13.42
C LEU A 135 -8.83 16.74 12.94
N ARG A 136 -7.97 17.55 13.56
CA ARG A 136 -6.53 17.60 13.26
C ARG A 136 -5.88 16.21 13.48
N ALA A 137 -6.17 15.55 14.60
CA ALA A 137 -5.66 14.20 14.89
C ALA A 137 -6.09 13.17 13.83
N ILE A 138 -7.34 13.24 13.36
CA ILE A 138 -7.83 12.37 12.27
C ILE A 138 -7.07 12.67 10.98
N CYS A 139 -6.94 13.94 10.57
CA CYS A 139 -6.23 14.33 9.36
C CYS A 139 -4.77 13.87 9.38
N ARG A 140 -4.12 13.95 10.54
CA ARG A 140 -2.73 13.53 10.78
C ARG A 140 -2.51 12.03 10.60
N THR A 141 -3.46 11.21 11.03
CA THR A 141 -3.35 9.74 10.96
C THR A 141 -3.80 9.16 9.63
N MET A 142 -4.60 9.87 8.83
CA MET A 142 -5.14 9.37 7.55
C MET A 142 -4.08 8.90 6.55
N PRO A 143 -2.95 9.61 6.32
CA PRO A 143 -1.93 9.15 5.39
C PRO A 143 -1.27 7.84 5.82
N SER A 144 -0.94 7.70 7.11
CA SER A 144 -0.35 6.46 7.66
C SER A 144 -1.34 5.29 7.59
N ALA A 145 -2.63 5.54 7.88
CA ALA A 145 -3.68 4.55 7.69
C ALA A 145 -3.79 4.13 6.22
N THR A 146 -3.68 5.06 5.28
CA THR A 146 -3.70 4.77 3.83
C THR A 146 -2.53 3.87 3.43
N PHE A 147 -1.33 4.11 3.96
CA PHE A 147 -0.16 3.25 3.72
C PHE A 147 -0.42 1.80 4.14
N THR A 148 -1.06 1.58 5.29
CA THR A 148 -1.39 0.25 5.80
C THR A 148 -2.27 -0.56 4.83
N TYR A 149 -3.12 0.10 4.06
CA TYR A 149 -3.99 -0.54 3.06
C TYR A 149 -3.40 -0.55 1.65
N SER A 150 -2.24 0.06 1.46
CA SER A 150 -1.53 0.09 0.18
C SER A 150 -1.12 -1.32 -0.24
N GLY A 151 -1.33 -1.66 -1.51
CA GLY A 151 -1.06 -3.00 -2.04
C GLY A 151 -2.28 -3.92 -2.08
N SER A 152 -3.41 -3.55 -1.45
CA SER A 152 -4.65 -4.33 -1.54
C SER A 152 -5.16 -4.46 -2.98
N GLU A 153 -4.90 -3.48 -3.83
CA GLU A 153 -5.25 -3.45 -5.26
C GLU A 153 -4.49 -4.49 -6.11
N LEU A 154 -3.41 -5.10 -5.59
CA LEU A 154 -2.73 -6.23 -6.25
C LEU A 154 -3.67 -7.42 -6.51
N ILE A 155 -4.80 -7.48 -5.80
CA ILE A 155 -5.81 -8.50 -6.07
C ILE A 155 -6.31 -8.42 -7.51
N GLY A 156 -6.38 -7.22 -8.10
CA GLY A 156 -6.75 -7.05 -9.51
C GLY A 156 -5.79 -7.77 -10.45
N VAL A 157 -4.49 -7.82 -10.12
CA VAL A 157 -3.47 -8.55 -10.87
C VAL A 157 -3.57 -10.06 -10.63
N THR A 158 -3.82 -10.48 -9.38
CA THR A 158 -3.91 -11.91 -9.04
C THR A 158 -5.17 -12.59 -9.59
N ILE A 159 -6.26 -11.87 -9.74
CA ILE A 159 -7.50 -12.37 -10.38
C ILE A 159 -7.21 -12.87 -11.80
N LEU A 160 -6.34 -12.20 -12.55
CA LEU A 160 -6.00 -12.56 -13.92
C LEU A 160 -5.31 -13.92 -14.05
N HIS A 161 -4.63 -14.37 -13.00
CA HIS A 161 -3.94 -15.67 -12.95
C HIS A 161 -4.83 -16.81 -12.43
N SER A 162 -6.11 -16.53 -12.14
CA SER A 162 -7.07 -17.53 -11.66
C SER A 162 -7.64 -18.35 -12.83
N HIS A 163 -7.93 -19.64 -12.61
CA HIS A 163 -8.57 -20.52 -13.61
C HIS A 163 -9.91 -19.98 -14.14
N ASN A 164 -10.66 -19.24 -13.31
CA ASN A 164 -11.94 -18.62 -13.68
C ASN A 164 -11.98 -17.15 -13.23
N PRO A 165 -11.32 -16.21 -13.94
CA PRO A 165 -11.20 -14.82 -13.53
C PRO A 165 -12.55 -14.14 -13.27
N ARG A 166 -13.54 -14.40 -14.13
CA ARG A 166 -14.86 -13.75 -14.03
C ARG A 166 -15.64 -14.12 -12.78
N ARG A 167 -15.69 -15.42 -12.43
CA ARG A 167 -16.42 -15.89 -11.23
C ARG A 167 -15.60 -15.74 -9.95
N GLY A 168 -14.28 -15.87 -10.04
CA GLY A 168 -13.36 -15.75 -8.90
C GLY A 168 -13.20 -14.33 -8.39
N ALA A 169 -13.33 -13.31 -9.24
CA ALA A 169 -13.09 -11.92 -8.91
C ALA A 169 -13.91 -11.43 -7.70
N ALA A 170 -15.22 -11.63 -7.73
CA ALA A 170 -16.12 -11.19 -6.66
C ALA A 170 -15.76 -11.80 -5.31
N ARG A 171 -15.53 -13.13 -5.28
CA ARG A 171 -15.19 -13.86 -4.07
C ARG A 171 -13.81 -13.47 -3.54
N ALA A 172 -12.83 -13.29 -4.44
CA ALA A 172 -11.48 -12.88 -4.08
C ALA A 172 -11.47 -11.49 -3.45
N ILE A 173 -12.21 -10.52 -4.01
CA ILE A 173 -12.34 -9.16 -3.48
C ILE A 173 -12.99 -9.18 -2.10
N GLN A 174 -14.10 -9.88 -1.94
CA GLN A 174 -14.81 -9.97 -0.66
C GLN A 174 -13.92 -10.61 0.42
N LEU A 175 -13.28 -11.75 0.13
CA LEU A 175 -12.38 -12.41 1.08
C LEU A 175 -11.19 -11.53 1.47
N THR A 176 -10.60 -10.82 0.50
CA THR A 176 -9.49 -9.90 0.77
C THR A 176 -9.94 -8.73 1.62
N PHE A 177 -11.10 -8.14 1.30
CA PHE A 177 -11.66 -7.05 2.09
C PHE A 177 -11.94 -7.47 3.54
N TYR A 178 -12.65 -8.57 3.77
CA TYR A 178 -12.95 -9.04 5.12
C TYR A 178 -11.68 -9.40 5.89
N ARG A 179 -10.71 -10.06 5.25
CA ARG A 179 -9.41 -10.37 5.87
C ARG A 179 -8.70 -9.10 6.33
N ILE A 180 -8.58 -8.10 5.46
CA ILE A 180 -7.92 -6.83 5.77
C ILE A 180 -8.70 -6.09 6.88
N LEU A 181 -10.02 -6.03 6.78
CA LEU A 181 -10.87 -5.36 7.76
C LEU A 181 -10.72 -6.00 9.15
N VAL A 182 -10.88 -7.31 9.24
CA VAL A 182 -10.82 -8.03 10.51
C VAL A 182 -9.44 -7.90 11.14
N LEU A 183 -8.37 -8.20 10.40
CA LEU A 183 -7.01 -8.18 10.95
C LEU A 183 -6.60 -6.76 11.40
N ASN A 184 -6.88 -5.74 10.60
CA ASN A 184 -6.51 -4.37 10.96
C ASN A 184 -7.41 -3.79 12.07
N LEU A 185 -8.73 -4.00 12.00
CA LEU A 185 -9.64 -3.45 13.00
C LEU A 185 -9.40 -4.11 14.37
N VAL A 186 -9.36 -5.45 14.40
CA VAL A 186 -9.11 -6.18 15.65
C VAL A 186 -7.72 -5.87 16.19
N GLY A 187 -6.69 -5.85 15.32
CA GLY A 187 -5.33 -5.49 15.71
C GLY A 187 -5.23 -4.10 16.32
N THR A 188 -5.84 -3.09 15.69
CA THR A 188 -5.83 -1.71 16.20
C THR A 188 -6.56 -1.58 17.53
N VAL A 189 -7.72 -2.23 17.69
CA VAL A 189 -8.47 -2.22 18.95
C VAL A 189 -7.66 -2.88 20.07
N LEU A 190 -7.11 -4.06 19.83
CA LEU A 190 -6.30 -4.78 20.82
C LEU A 190 -5.04 -4.02 21.22
N LEU A 191 -4.33 -3.41 20.25
CA LEU A 191 -3.17 -2.58 20.55
C LEU A 191 -3.55 -1.34 21.37
N GLY A 192 -4.66 -0.67 21.02
CA GLY A 192 -5.14 0.47 21.79
C GLY A 192 -5.63 0.11 23.20
N MET A 193 -5.97 -1.17 23.47
CA MET A 193 -6.24 -1.65 24.83
C MET A 193 -4.96 -1.88 25.65
N LEU A 194 -3.85 -2.21 24.99
CA LEU A 194 -2.60 -2.60 25.64
C LEU A 194 -1.67 -1.43 25.89
N VAL A 195 -1.60 -0.49 24.94
CA VAL A 195 -0.60 0.59 24.92
C VAL A 195 -1.30 1.95 24.94
N PRO A 196 -1.06 2.79 25.95
CA PRO A 196 -1.53 4.17 25.98
C PRO A 196 -0.73 5.00 24.96
N TYR A 197 -1.39 5.98 24.31
CA TYR A 197 -0.75 6.81 23.28
C TYR A 197 0.27 7.82 23.83
N ASN A 198 0.24 8.12 25.14
CA ASN A 198 1.09 9.10 25.81
C ASN A 198 2.20 8.47 26.68
N LEU A 199 2.59 7.24 26.40
CA LEU A 199 3.75 6.64 27.03
C LEU A 199 4.99 7.45 26.64
N ASP A 200 5.63 8.08 27.64
CA ASP A 200 6.91 8.79 27.48
C ASP A 200 7.98 7.86 26.88
N ASP A 201 7.89 6.57 27.17
CA ASP A 201 8.72 5.55 26.54
C ASP A 201 8.50 5.39 25.03
N LEU A 202 7.28 5.60 24.51
CA LEU A 202 7.05 5.66 23.08
C LEU A 202 7.66 6.92 22.43
N ALA A 203 7.69 8.02 23.16
CA ALA A 203 8.26 9.29 22.73
C ALA A 203 9.77 9.36 22.97
N ASN A 204 10.26 8.83 24.08
CA ASN A 204 11.67 8.88 24.49
C ASN A 204 12.50 7.71 23.95
N THR A 205 11.92 6.53 23.79
CA THR A 205 12.53 5.40 23.07
C THR A 205 12.72 5.73 21.57
N SER A 206 12.04 6.78 21.12
CA SER A 206 12.25 7.38 19.80
C SER A 206 13.55 8.14 19.65
N ARG A 207 14.25 8.49 20.72
CA ARG A 207 15.48 9.30 20.65
C ARG A 207 16.77 8.53 20.93
N ASP A 208 16.76 7.55 21.84
CA ASP A 208 18.03 6.98 22.34
C ASP A 208 18.23 5.47 22.11
N LYS A 209 17.21 4.68 21.79
CA LYS A 209 17.39 3.26 21.42
C LYS A 209 16.31 2.80 20.43
N VAL A 210 16.75 2.41 19.27
CA VAL A 210 16.04 1.96 18.07
C VAL A 210 15.18 0.68 18.29
N THR A 211 14.91 0.28 19.50
CA THR A 211 14.38 -1.03 19.87
C THR A 211 12.86 -1.19 19.78
N THR A 212 12.11 -0.16 19.40
CA THR A 212 10.63 -0.27 19.37
C THR A 212 10.03 0.06 18.02
N ALA A 213 10.41 -0.72 17.01
CA ALA A 213 9.84 -0.60 15.66
C ALA A 213 8.35 -1.00 15.59
N SER A 214 7.81 -1.65 16.61
CA SER A 214 6.43 -2.14 16.60
C SER A 214 5.74 -1.95 17.95
N THR A 215 4.51 -1.43 17.93
CA THR A 215 3.65 -1.30 19.11
C THR A 215 3.36 -2.65 19.79
N PHE A 216 3.42 -3.77 19.05
CA PHE A 216 3.33 -5.13 19.62
C PHE A 216 4.53 -5.45 20.53
N VAL A 217 5.72 -5.02 20.15
CA VAL A 217 6.93 -5.19 20.94
C VAL A 217 6.80 -4.43 22.25
N VAL A 218 6.33 -3.19 22.22
CA VAL A 218 6.08 -2.37 23.42
C VAL A 218 5.06 -3.03 24.36
N ALA A 219 3.97 -3.56 23.80
CA ALA A 219 2.94 -4.25 24.58
C ALA A 219 3.48 -5.48 25.34
N VAL A 220 4.39 -6.23 24.73
CA VAL A 220 5.02 -7.42 25.31
C VAL A 220 6.18 -7.07 26.25
N GLN A 221 6.89 -5.98 25.99
CA GLN A 221 7.94 -5.48 26.85
C GLN A 221 7.42 -5.13 28.25
N GLY A 222 6.21 -4.54 28.33
CA GLY A 222 5.50 -4.34 29.60
C GLY A 222 5.10 -5.61 30.32
N ALA A 223 5.12 -6.77 29.65
CA ALA A 223 4.82 -8.07 30.24
C ALA A 223 6.07 -8.85 30.71
N HIS A 224 7.27 -8.24 30.70
CA HIS A 224 8.56 -8.82 31.16
C HIS A 224 8.92 -10.21 30.59
N ALA A 225 8.42 -10.56 29.40
CA ALA A 225 8.63 -11.84 28.74
C ALA A 225 9.78 -11.76 27.71
N ALA A 226 11.05 -11.83 28.16
CA ALA A 226 12.22 -11.63 27.29
C ALA A 226 12.27 -12.59 26.09
N VAL A 227 11.98 -13.87 26.27
CA VAL A 227 11.99 -14.88 25.19
C VAL A 227 10.96 -14.54 24.12
N LEU A 228 9.77 -14.11 24.54
CA LEU A 228 8.69 -13.72 23.64
C LEU A 228 9.08 -12.47 22.83
N LEU A 229 9.81 -11.54 23.43
CA LEU A 229 10.30 -10.33 22.78
C LEU A 229 11.26 -10.65 21.63
N HIS A 230 12.22 -11.57 21.84
CA HIS A 230 13.13 -12.02 20.79
C HIS A 230 12.37 -12.73 19.65
N PHE A 231 11.41 -13.58 19.97
CA PHE A 231 10.58 -14.27 19.00
C PHE A 231 9.77 -13.27 18.14
N LEU A 232 9.21 -12.24 18.76
CA LEU A 232 8.44 -11.20 18.06
C LEU A 232 9.30 -10.39 17.11
N ASN A 233 10.44 -9.91 17.57
CA ASN A 233 11.36 -9.14 16.72
C ASN A 233 11.87 -10.00 15.54
N ALA A 234 12.22 -11.27 15.77
CA ALA A 234 12.58 -12.20 14.70
C ALA A 234 11.45 -12.38 13.69
N SER A 235 10.21 -12.55 14.16
CA SER A 235 9.04 -12.67 13.29
C SER A 235 8.77 -11.39 12.48
N LEU A 236 8.90 -10.22 13.10
CA LEU A 236 8.78 -8.92 12.41
C LEU A 236 9.86 -8.76 11.34
N LEU A 237 11.10 -9.13 11.64
CA LEU A 237 12.19 -9.10 10.67
C LEU A 237 11.86 -9.96 9.43
N LEU A 238 11.37 -11.18 9.66
CA LEU A 238 10.92 -12.06 8.58
C LEU A 238 9.77 -11.48 7.77
N PHE A 239 8.82 -10.81 8.42
CA PHE A 239 7.69 -10.17 7.74
C PHE A 239 8.15 -9.05 6.82
N VAL A 240 9.03 -8.20 7.30
CA VAL A 240 9.52 -7.05 6.57
C VAL A 240 10.38 -7.48 5.38
N LEU A 241 11.30 -8.43 5.57
CA LEU A 241 12.12 -8.99 4.48
C LEU A 241 11.27 -9.67 3.40
N SER A 242 10.29 -10.49 3.80
CA SER A 242 9.37 -11.10 2.85
C SER A 242 8.52 -10.07 2.11
N SER A 243 8.18 -8.95 2.75
CA SER A 243 7.44 -7.83 2.15
C SER A 243 8.30 -7.09 1.13
N ALA A 244 9.59 -6.88 1.41
CA ALA A 244 10.56 -6.32 0.49
C ALA A 244 10.71 -7.17 -0.78
N ASN A 245 10.85 -8.50 -0.60
CA ASN A 245 10.92 -9.44 -1.72
C ASN A 245 9.66 -9.40 -2.60
N GLN A 246 8.48 -9.36 -1.98
CA GLN A 246 7.22 -9.23 -2.72
C GLN A 246 7.14 -7.91 -3.49
N ALA A 247 7.56 -6.79 -2.89
CA ALA A 247 7.57 -5.49 -3.55
C ALA A 247 8.50 -5.48 -4.77
N LEU A 248 9.71 -6.04 -4.65
CA LEU A 248 10.65 -6.18 -5.76
C LEU A 248 10.09 -7.05 -6.88
N TRP A 249 9.49 -8.19 -6.53
CA TRP A 249 8.84 -9.08 -7.51
C TRP A 249 7.75 -8.36 -8.29
N VAL A 250 6.88 -7.62 -7.60
CA VAL A 250 5.80 -6.84 -8.22
C VAL A 250 6.37 -5.74 -9.11
N ALA A 251 7.35 -4.96 -8.63
CA ALA A 251 8.00 -3.92 -9.41
C ALA A 251 8.60 -4.48 -10.72
N THR A 252 9.29 -5.62 -10.63
CA THR A 252 9.87 -6.32 -11.79
C THR A 252 8.79 -6.71 -12.80
N ARG A 253 7.67 -7.28 -12.35
CA ARG A 253 6.55 -7.67 -13.20
C ARG A 253 5.86 -6.49 -13.88
N ILE A 254 5.67 -5.39 -13.15
CA ILE A 254 5.08 -4.17 -13.72
C ILE A 254 6.00 -3.59 -14.79
N LEU A 255 7.30 -3.50 -14.51
CA LEU A 255 8.27 -2.97 -15.46
C LEU A 255 8.35 -3.81 -16.75
N HIS A 256 8.33 -5.13 -16.60
CA HIS A 256 8.23 -6.04 -17.74
C HIS A 256 6.91 -5.87 -18.51
N GLY A 257 5.77 -5.73 -17.81
CA GLY A 257 4.49 -5.48 -18.43
C GLY A 257 4.44 -4.17 -19.21
N LEU A 258 5.08 -3.10 -18.71
CA LEU A 258 5.22 -1.85 -19.43
C LEU A 258 6.02 -2.02 -20.74
N ALA A 259 7.05 -2.87 -20.74
CA ALA A 259 7.80 -3.17 -21.94
C ALA A 259 6.98 -4.00 -22.95
N VAL A 260 6.16 -4.94 -22.49
CA VAL A 260 5.21 -5.69 -23.33
C VAL A 260 4.19 -4.76 -23.99
N ASP A 261 3.71 -3.77 -23.26
CA ASP A 261 2.77 -2.76 -23.77
C ASP A 261 3.46 -1.64 -24.60
N HIS A 262 4.75 -1.80 -24.96
CA HIS A 262 5.57 -0.81 -25.68
C HIS A 262 5.68 0.57 -24.97
N ASN A 263 5.44 0.62 -23.67
CA ASN A 263 5.54 1.83 -22.83
C ASN A 263 6.89 1.95 -22.11
N ALA A 264 7.78 0.97 -22.29
CA ALA A 264 9.15 0.94 -21.76
C ALA A 264 10.12 0.32 -22.77
N PRO A 265 11.44 0.53 -22.63
CA PRO A 265 12.44 0.02 -23.56
C PRO A 265 12.36 -1.50 -23.75
N ALA A 266 12.48 -1.96 -25.00
CA ALA A 266 12.38 -3.37 -25.36
C ALA A 266 13.44 -4.27 -24.71
N ILE A 267 14.56 -3.72 -24.22
CA ILE A 267 15.59 -4.48 -23.50
C ILE A 267 15.02 -5.15 -22.22
N LEU A 268 13.98 -4.59 -21.63
CA LEU A 268 13.30 -5.11 -20.44
C LEU A 268 12.45 -6.37 -20.72
N LEU A 269 12.25 -6.73 -21.98
CA LEU A 269 11.56 -7.95 -22.39
C LEU A 269 12.43 -9.21 -22.24
N GLN A 270 13.75 -9.05 -22.07
CA GLN A 270 14.66 -10.17 -21.97
C GLN A 270 14.35 -11.01 -20.72
N THR A 271 14.01 -12.27 -20.97
CA THR A 271 13.72 -13.27 -19.95
C THR A 271 14.82 -14.33 -19.91
N GLY A 272 15.13 -14.84 -18.72
CA GLY A 272 16.03 -15.98 -18.56
C GLY A 272 15.37 -17.31 -18.93
N SER A 273 16.13 -18.38 -18.79
CA SER A 273 15.70 -19.77 -19.08
C SER A 273 14.46 -20.19 -18.26
N THR A 274 14.23 -19.56 -17.10
CA THR A 274 13.07 -19.83 -16.21
C THR A 274 11.88 -18.89 -16.46
N GLY A 275 11.91 -18.06 -17.55
CA GLY A 275 10.87 -17.06 -17.82
C GLY A 275 10.89 -15.84 -16.89
N THR A 276 11.93 -15.68 -16.09
CA THR A 276 12.11 -14.52 -15.20
C THR A 276 12.69 -13.34 -16.00
N PRO A 277 12.13 -12.12 -15.94
CA PRO A 277 12.65 -10.96 -16.66
C PRO A 277 13.91 -10.42 -15.96
N ILE A 278 15.08 -10.91 -16.37
CA ILE A 278 16.37 -10.67 -15.70
C ILE A 278 16.76 -9.19 -15.75
N VAL A 279 16.62 -8.54 -16.91
CA VAL A 279 17.01 -7.13 -17.06
C VAL A 279 16.11 -6.20 -16.23
N ALA A 280 14.80 -6.46 -16.21
CA ALA A 280 13.87 -5.72 -15.37
C ALA A 280 14.15 -5.93 -13.87
N LEU A 281 14.48 -7.18 -13.47
CA LEU A 281 14.88 -7.50 -12.09
C LEU A 281 16.16 -6.78 -11.69
N GLY A 282 17.18 -6.81 -12.56
CA GLY A 282 18.45 -6.12 -12.33
C GLY A 282 18.26 -4.60 -12.16
N GLY A 283 17.47 -3.97 -13.03
CA GLY A 283 17.13 -2.54 -12.90
C GLY A 283 16.42 -2.21 -11.60
N CYS A 284 15.42 -3.01 -11.20
CA CYS A 284 14.73 -2.83 -9.93
C CYS A 284 15.64 -3.07 -8.72
N ALA A 285 16.56 -4.07 -8.80
CA ALA A 285 17.50 -4.35 -7.72
C ALA A 285 18.52 -3.20 -7.53
N VAL A 286 19.02 -2.61 -8.61
CA VAL A 286 19.89 -1.42 -8.55
C VAL A 286 19.19 -0.27 -7.88
N LEU A 287 17.91 0.01 -8.22
CA LEU A 287 17.15 1.07 -7.57
C LEU A 287 16.81 0.76 -6.11
N SER A 288 16.71 -0.51 -5.74
CA SER A 288 16.54 -0.90 -4.34
C SER A 288 17.75 -0.57 -3.48
N SER A 289 18.93 -0.31 -4.08
CA SER A 289 20.11 0.19 -3.38
C SER A 289 19.94 1.58 -2.78
N LEU A 290 18.84 2.29 -3.06
CA LEU A 290 18.43 3.49 -2.32
C LEU A 290 18.31 3.23 -0.80
N ALA A 291 18.14 1.97 -0.39
CA ALA A 291 18.22 1.58 1.02
C ALA A 291 19.58 1.93 1.67
N TYR A 292 20.65 2.03 0.89
CA TYR A 292 21.98 2.44 1.38
C TYR A 292 22.04 3.89 1.89
N LEU A 293 21.06 4.72 1.55
CA LEU A 293 20.96 6.07 2.12
C LEU A 293 20.84 6.06 3.65
N ASN A 294 20.44 4.92 4.24
CA ASN A 294 20.42 4.73 5.69
C ASN A 294 21.79 4.80 6.38
N ILE A 295 22.88 4.65 5.64
CA ILE A 295 24.25 4.65 6.21
C ILE A 295 24.65 6.05 6.67
N SER A 296 24.19 7.09 5.98
CA SER A 296 24.59 8.48 6.20
C SER A 296 23.56 9.34 6.94
N GLY A 297 22.38 8.81 7.26
CA GLY A 297 21.28 9.57 7.81
C GLY A 297 20.52 8.87 8.94
N ASP A 298 19.56 9.58 9.51
CA ASP A 298 18.61 9.00 10.47
C ASP A 298 17.66 8.04 9.72
N SER A 299 17.84 6.75 9.95
CA SER A 299 17.06 5.66 9.33
C SER A 299 15.56 5.83 9.54
N ARG A 300 15.13 6.43 10.65
CA ARG A 300 13.73 6.67 10.94
C ARG A 300 13.15 7.76 10.05
N THR A 301 13.84 8.86 9.91
CA THR A 301 13.43 9.96 9.01
C THR A 301 13.32 9.48 7.56
N LEU A 302 14.28 8.69 7.09
CA LEU A 302 14.22 8.09 5.75
C LEU A 302 13.06 7.11 5.59
N PHE A 303 12.79 6.29 6.60
CA PHE A 303 11.64 5.40 6.60
C PHE A 303 10.32 6.17 6.46
N ASP A 304 10.13 7.24 7.21
CA ASP A 304 8.96 8.10 7.13
C ASP A 304 8.83 8.80 5.78
N GLN A 305 9.94 9.23 5.17
CA GLN A 305 9.96 9.83 3.84
C GLN A 305 9.55 8.81 2.77
N PHE A 306 10.04 7.58 2.81
CA PHE A 306 9.62 6.52 1.89
C PHE A 306 8.15 6.15 2.06
N ILE A 307 7.63 6.11 3.30
CA ILE A 307 6.19 5.93 3.56
C ILE A 307 5.40 7.04 2.89
N ASN A 308 5.83 8.29 3.04
CA ASN A 308 5.15 9.45 2.49
C ASN A 308 5.06 9.36 0.95
N MET A 309 6.19 9.09 0.28
CA MET A 309 6.24 8.92 -1.16
C MET A 309 5.35 7.77 -1.64
N SER A 310 5.47 6.59 -1.03
CA SER A 310 4.70 5.41 -1.46
C SER A 310 3.21 5.56 -1.22
N THR A 311 2.81 6.29 -0.17
CA THR A 311 1.40 6.63 0.10
C THR A 311 0.84 7.54 -0.99
N MET A 312 1.59 8.56 -1.39
CA MET A 312 1.16 9.46 -2.48
C MET A 312 1.03 8.73 -3.81
N PHE A 313 2.00 7.91 -4.19
CA PHE A 313 1.88 7.07 -5.39
C PHE A 313 0.66 6.14 -5.31
N SER A 314 0.36 5.60 -4.13
CA SER A 314 -0.83 4.76 -3.93
C SER A 314 -2.13 5.52 -4.13
N LEU A 315 -2.24 6.73 -3.58
CA LEU A 315 -3.43 7.58 -3.74
C LEU A 315 -3.64 7.99 -5.20
N LEU A 316 -2.57 8.37 -5.92
CA LEU A 316 -2.65 8.71 -7.34
C LEU A 316 -3.05 7.49 -8.18
N ALA A 317 -2.54 6.30 -7.86
CA ALA A 317 -2.97 5.06 -8.50
C ALA A 317 -4.46 4.77 -8.23
N TRP A 318 -4.94 4.95 -6.99
CA TRP A 318 -6.36 4.77 -6.65
C TRP A 318 -7.25 5.78 -7.36
N ILE A 319 -6.84 7.05 -7.45
CA ILE A 319 -7.54 8.07 -8.25
C ILE A 319 -7.64 7.62 -9.72
N SER A 320 -6.54 7.15 -10.30
CA SER A 320 -6.53 6.67 -11.69
C SER A 320 -7.45 5.48 -11.90
N ILE A 321 -7.48 4.52 -10.96
CA ILE A 321 -8.41 3.36 -10.97
C ILE A 321 -9.87 3.83 -10.93
N LEU A 322 -10.20 4.78 -10.05
CA LEU A 322 -11.55 5.30 -9.90
C LEU A 322 -12.01 6.08 -11.14
N VAL A 323 -11.11 6.89 -11.72
CA VAL A 323 -11.37 7.61 -12.98
C VAL A 323 -11.60 6.62 -14.13
N THR A 324 -10.76 5.58 -14.21
CA THR A 324 -10.93 4.51 -15.21
C THR A 324 -12.27 3.79 -15.05
N HIS A 325 -12.68 3.50 -13.82
CA HIS A 325 -13.98 2.87 -13.57
C HIS A 325 -15.16 3.77 -13.96
N LEU A 326 -15.08 5.08 -13.68
CA LEU A 326 -16.10 6.03 -14.12
C LEU A 326 -16.17 6.13 -15.64
N ALA A 327 -15.02 6.12 -16.33
CA ALA A 327 -14.95 6.09 -17.79
C ALA A 327 -15.54 4.79 -18.34
N PHE A 328 -15.21 3.64 -17.75
CA PHE A 328 -15.78 2.34 -18.10
C PHE A 328 -17.31 2.33 -17.99
N ILE A 329 -17.90 2.84 -16.90
CA ILE A 329 -19.36 2.92 -16.74
C ILE A 329 -19.98 3.82 -17.80
N ARG A 330 -19.34 4.97 -18.13
CA ARG A 330 -19.81 5.87 -19.19
C ARG A 330 -19.78 5.19 -20.55
N ALA A 331 -18.67 4.53 -20.89
CA ALA A 331 -18.52 3.78 -22.15
C ALA A 331 -19.57 2.68 -22.28
N ARG A 332 -19.78 1.89 -21.22
CA ARG A 332 -20.76 0.83 -21.17
C ARG A 332 -22.20 1.35 -21.40
N ARG A 333 -22.53 2.49 -20.78
CA ARG A 333 -23.85 3.13 -20.98
C ARG A 333 -24.01 3.66 -22.40
N ALA A 334 -22.97 4.29 -22.98
CA ALA A 334 -22.99 4.79 -24.35
C ALA A 334 -23.17 3.66 -25.37
N GLN A 335 -22.54 2.50 -25.13
CA GLN A 335 -22.64 1.33 -25.99
C GLN A 335 -23.84 0.40 -25.65
N ARG A 336 -24.73 0.83 -24.75
CA ARG A 336 -25.94 0.11 -24.32
C ARG A 336 -25.71 -1.32 -23.84
N VAL A 337 -24.53 -1.58 -23.19
CA VAL A 337 -24.22 -2.88 -22.63
C VAL A 337 -25.04 -3.12 -21.35
N PRO A 338 -25.85 -4.21 -21.29
CA PRO A 338 -26.73 -4.46 -20.15
C PRO A 338 -25.97 -4.86 -18.91
N ASP A 339 -26.47 -4.46 -17.73
CA ASP A 339 -25.87 -4.80 -16.42
C ASP A 339 -25.78 -6.32 -16.17
N LYS A 340 -26.68 -7.10 -16.79
CA LYS A 340 -26.67 -8.57 -16.68
C LYS A 340 -25.45 -9.24 -17.32
N ALA A 341 -24.74 -8.53 -18.19
CA ALA A 341 -23.53 -9.05 -18.84
C ALA A 341 -22.30 -8.98 -17.90
N LEU A 342 -22.37 -8.20 -16.82
CA LEU A 342 -21.30 -8.09 -15.83
C LEU A 342 -21.25 -9.33 -14.95
N ALA A 343 -20.07 -9.91 -14.81
CA ALA A 343 -19.83 -11.01 -13.87
C ALA A 343 -19.79 -10.51 -12.41
N PHE A 344 -19.32 -9.27 -12.22
CA PHE A 344 -19.31 -8.57 -10.94
C PHE A 344 -19.69 -7.10 -11.17
N LYS A 345 -20.60 -6.58 -10.35
CA LYS A 345 -21.02 -5.18 -10.33
C LYS A 345 -20.68 -4.57 -8.98
N ALA A 346 -20.01 -3.42 -8.98
CA ALA A 346 -19.71 -2.70 -7.75
C ALA A 346 -20.99 -2.26 -7.04
N PRO A 347 -21.16 -2.49 -5.73
CA PRO A 347 -22.41 -2.26 -5.00
C PRO A 347 -22.97 -0.84 -5.13
N LEU A 348 -22.12 0.17 -5.16
CA LEU A 348 -22.48 1.59 -5.30
C LEU A 348 -22.20 2.15 -6.70
N GLY A 349 -21.65 1.36 -7.62
CA GLY A 349 -21.36 1.77 -9.00
C GLY A 349 -20.62 3.11 -9.11
N ALA A 350 -21.08 4.00 -10.00
CA ALA A 350 -20.45 5.30 -10.24
C ALA A 350 -20.47 6.22 -9.00
N PHE A 351 -21.51 6.17 -8.18
CA PHE A 351 -21.63 6.99 -6.97
C PHE A 351 -20.56 6.61 -5.93
N GLY A 352 -20.34 5.31 -5.75
CA GLY A 352 -19.26 4.82 -4.87
C GLY A 352 -17.87 5.29 -5.32
N SER A 353 -17.60 5.24 -6.64
CA SER A 353 -16.33 5.73 -7.16
C SER A 353 -16.16 7.24 -7.06
N ALA A 354 -17.23 8.02 -7.20
CA ALA A 354 -17.18 9.46 -7.01
C ALA A 354 -16.89 9.83 -5.54
N ILE A 355 -17.57 9.17 -4.60
CA ILE A 355 -17.30 9.36 -3.16
C ILE A 355 -15.85 8.99 -2.84
N ALA A 356 -15.38 7.83 -3.31
CA ALA A 356 -14.00 7.38 -3.08
C ALA A 356 -12.98 8.37 -3.64
N LEU A 357 -13.25 8.97 -4.81
CA LEU A 357 -12.39 9.97 -5.43
C LEU A 357 -12.30 11.23 -4.57
N VAL A 358 -13.43 11.73 -4.06
CA VAL A 358 -13.44 12.88 -3.13
C VAL A 358 -12.63 12.56 -1.87
N PHE A 359 -12.79 11.37 -1.29
CA PHE A 359 -11.99 10.97 -0.12
C PHE A 359 -10.49 10.89 -0.43
N CYS A 360 -10.08 10.37 -1.59
CA CYS A 360 -8.67 10.37 -2.00
C CYS A 360 -8.10 11.79 -2.06
N VAL A 361 -8.83 12.74 -2.66
CA VAL A 361 -8.43 14.14 -2.74
C VAL A 361 -8.34 14.77 -1.33
N LEU A 362 -9.32 14.50 -0.47
CA LEU A 362 -9.30 14.98 0.92
C LEU A 362 -8.09 14.47 1.69
N ILE A 363 -7.68 13.19 1.51
CA ILE A 363 -6.49 12.64 2.15
C ILE A 363 -5.23 13.33 1.63
N ILE A 364 -5.13 13.61 0.33
CA ILE A 364 -4.01 14.35 -0.25
C ILE A 364 -3.91 15.75 0.37
N VAL A 365 -5.03 16.46 0.49
CA VAL A 365 -5.08 17.80 1.08
C VAL A 365 -4.78 17.74 2.59
N SER A 366 -5.29 16.74 3.31
CA SER A 366 -5.08 16.62 4.76
C SER A 366 -3.60 16.45 5.12
N ARG A 367 -2.77 15.97 4.19
CA ARG A 367 -1.32 15.87 4.36
C ARG A 367 -0.64 17.20 4.61
N SER A 368 -1.18 18.30 4.06
CA SER A 368 -0.65 19.66 4.25
C SER A 368 -0.74 20.13 5.70
N PHE A 369 -1.69 19.63 6.47
CA PHE A 369 -1.89 20.05 7.86
C PHE A 369 -0.72 19.66 8.77
N ASP A 370 0.02 18.60 8.45
CA ASP A 370 1.21 18.19 9.21
C ASP A 370 2.43 19.09 8.94
N ILE A 371 2.50 19.67 7.74
CA ILE A 371 3.65 20.47 7.29
C ILE A 371 3.48 21.93 7.69
N VAL A 372 2.24 22.41 7.81
CA VAL A 372 1.87 23.80 8.09
C VAL A 372 1.23 23.94 9.47
N ASP A 373 1.78 23.35 10.53
CA ASP A 373 1.23 23.52 11.88
C ASP A 373 1.55 24.91 12.44
N PRO A 374 0.57 25.83 12.58
CA PRO A 374 0.76 27.20 13.07
C PRO A 374 1.07 27.27 14.58
N GLY A 375 0.92 26.16 15.31
CA GLY A 375 1.08 26.11 16.76
C GLY A 375 2.50 25.78 17.27
N ALA A 376 3.40 25.40 16.38
CA ALA A 376 4.80 25.17 16.76
C ALA A 376 5.60 26.45 16.54
N SER A 377 6.08 27.06 17.62
CA SER A 377 7.03 28.18 17.60
C SER A 377 8.07 28.00 16.49
N ILE A 378 7.98 28.84 15.43
CA ILE A 378 8.94 28.99 14.31
C ILE A 378 9.70 27.69 13.98
N ARG A 379 8.99 26.64 13.55
CA ARG A 379 9.63 25.52 12.87
C ARG A 379 9.94 25.98 11.47
N ARG A 380 11.22 25.95 11.11
CA ARG A 380 11.66 26.11 9.72
C ARG A 380 10.84 25.13 8.88
N PHE A 381 10.21 25.63 7.81
CA PHE A 381 9.49 24.82 6.84
C PHE A 381 10.37 23.66 6.40
N ASP A 382 9.93 22.42 6.63
CA ASP A 382 10.69 21.23 6.27
C ASP A 382 10.52 20.97 4.76
N TYR A 383 11.43 21.54 3.97
CA TYR A 383 11.42 21.38 2.52
C TYR A 383 11.54 19.92 2.07
N ILE A 384 12.25 19.10 2.83
CA ILE A 384 12.47 17.68 2.50
C ILE A 384 11.19 16.90 2.72
N ALA A 385 10.53 17.08 3.86
CA ALA A 385 9.25 16.45 4.15
C ALA A 385 8.15 16.90 3.16
N PHE A 386 8.15 18.17 2.78
CA PHE A 386 7.25 18.70 1.76
C PHE A 386 7.52 18.07 0.38
N LEU A 387 8.77 18.09 -0.06
CA LEU A 387 9.16 17.54 -1.35
C LEU A 387 8.83 16.05 -1.45
N THR A 388 9.20 15.26 -0.45
CA THR A 388 8.94 13.80 -0.45
C THR A 388 7.46 13.49 -0.39
N SER A 389 6.65 14.33 0.26
CA SER A 389 5.20 14.15 0.33
C SER A 389 4.48 14.50 -0.96
N TYR A 390 4.94 15.52 -1.70
CA TYR A 390 4.20 16.03 -2.86
C TYR A 390 4.85 15.79 -4.20
N LEU A 391 6.11 15.31 -4.27
CA LEU A 391 6.86 15.06 -5.52
C LEU A 391 6.07 14.17 -6.51
N ALA A 392 5.26 13.26 -6.00
CA ALA A 392 4.47 12.35 -6.83
C ALA A 392 3.44 13.08 -7.71
N ILE A 393 2.90 14.23 -7.25
CA ILE A 393 1.86 14.98 -8.00
C ILE A 393 2.44 15.65 -9.26
N PRO A 394 3.48 16.50 -9.17
CA PRO A 394 4.07 17.09 -10.39
C PRO A 394 4.61 16.01 -11.32
N LEU A 395 5.19 14.93 -10.80
CA LEU A 395 5.65 13.81 -11.62
C LEU A 395 4.48 13.16 -12.39
N TYR A 396 3.35 12.93 -11.72
CA TYR A 396 2.14 12.40 -12.35
C TYR A 396 1.63 13.30 -13.48
N VAL A 397 1.57 14.61 -13.24
CA VAL A 397 1.14 15.59 -14.24
C VAL A 397 2.14 15.66 -15.40
N CYS A 398 3.45 15.65 -15.12
CA CYS A 398 4.50 15.65 -16.13
C CYS A 398 4.45 14.40 -17.02
N LEU A 399 4.18 13.22 -16.45
CA LEU A 399 4.03 11.98 -17.23
C LEU A 399 2.82 12.05 -18.19
N ILE A 400 1.67 12.56 -17.71
CA ILE A 400 0.48 12.74 -18.58
C ILE A 400 0.77 13.76 -19.68
N ALA A 401 1.28 14.94 -19.32
CA ALA A 401 1.55 16.02 -20.25
C ALA A 401 2.64 15.64 -21.26
N GLY A 402 3.71 15.00 -20.79
CA GLY A 402 4.81 14.53 -21.64
C GLY A 402 4.33 13.49 -22.65
N TYR A 403 3.57 12.49 -22.21
CA TYR A 403 3.03 11.49 -23.12
C TYR A 403 2.08 12.10 -24.16
N LYS A 404 1.15 12.97 -23.73
CA LYS A 404 0.24 13.67 -24.66
C LYS A 404 0.98 14.60 -25.62
N GLY A 405 1.99 15.31 -25.15
CA GLY A 405 2.83 16.18 -25.99
C GLY A 405 3.60 15.40 -27.07
N PHE A 406 4.11 14.23 -26.71
CA PHE A 406 4.89 13.39 -27.61
C PHE A 406 4.02 12.62 -28.61
N THR A 407 2.95 11.95 -28.14
CA THR A 407 2.11 11.08 -28.97
C THR A 407 0.93 11.79 -29.61
N ARG A 408 0.58 13.00 -29.14
CA ARG A 408 -0.61 13.76 -29.54
C ARG A 408 -1.90 12.93 -29.49
N CYS A 409 -1.98 11.94 -28.60
CA CYS A 409 -3.13 11.08 -28.46
C CYS A 409 -4.34 11.84 -27.90
N ALA A 410 -5.52 11.57 -28.46
CA ALA A 410 -6.80 12.03 -27.92
C ALA A 410 -7.30 11.08 -26.81
N SER A 411 -8.13 11.60 -25.92
CA SER A 411 -8.85 10.77 -24.94
C SER A 411 -9.88 9.91 -25.67
N VAL A 412 -10.09 8.69 -25.15
CA VAL A 412 -11.02 7.72 -25.76
C VAL A 412 -12.46 8.20 -25.57
N SER A 413 -13.19 8.32 -26.68
CA SER A 413 -14.62 8.63 -26.67
C SER A 413 -15.39 7.46 -26.05
N PRO A 414 -16.40 7.69 -25.20
CA PRO A 414 -17.19 6.62 -24.59
C PRO A 414 -17.86 5.68 -25.60
N SER A 415 -18.20 6.17 -26.80
CA SER A 415 -18.78 5.37 -27.89
C SER A 415 -17.76 4.50 -28.60
N GLU A 416 -16.47 4.89 -28.60
CA GLU A 416 -15.39 4.22 -29.31
C GLU A 416 -14.51 3.38 -28.38
N ALA A 417 -14.76 3.45 -27.07
CA ALA A 417 -14.01 2.66 -26.09
C ALA A 417 -14.09 1.17 -26.45
N ASP A 418 -12.93 0.53 -26.57
CA ASP A 418 -12.84 -0.90 -26.84
C ASP A 418 -13.28 -1.69 -25.61
N LEU A 419 -14.58 -1.97 -25.52
CA LEU A 419 -15.15 -2.82 -24.47
C LEU A 419 -14.95 -4.31 -24.76
N GLY A 420 -14.30 -4.67 -25.88
CA GLY A 420 -13.99 -6.06 -26.21
C GLY A 420 -15.23 -6.96 -26.16
N TYR A 421 -16.37 -6.48 -26.68
CA TYR A 421 -17.59 -7.29 -26.75
C TYR A 421 -17.33 -8.41 -27.76
N PRO A 422 -16.99 -9.63 -27.32
CA PRO A 422 -16.82 -10.70 -28.30
C PRO A 422 -18.22 -11.15 -28.72
N ASN A 423 -18.63 -10.76 -29.90
CA ASN A 423 -19.80 -11.37 -30.58
C ASN A 423 -19.68 -12.90 -30.63
N HIS A 424 -18.52 -13.47 -30.35
CA HIS A 424 -18.24 -14.92 -30.41
C HIS A 424 -18.43 -15.66 -29.06
N PHE A 425 -18.60 -14.99 -27.91
CA PHE A 425 -18.77 -15.70 -26.63
C PHE A 425 -20.22 -16.10 -26.30
N PHE A 426 -21.19 -15.65 -27.07
CA PHE A 426 -22.61 -16.03 -26.90
C PHE A 426 -23.06 -17.14 -27.84
N SER A 427 -22.24 -17.59 -28.79
CA SER A 427 -22.59 -18.66 -29.73
C SER A 427 -22.31 -20.09 -29.22
N SER A 428 -21.74 -20.24 -28.05
CA SER A 428 -21.52 -21.54 -27.42
C SER A 428 -22.23 -21.66 -26.09
N ARG A 429 -23.58 -21.74 -26.14
CA ARG A 429 -24.34 -22.46 -25.12
C ARG A 429 -24.91 -23.71 -25.81
N PRO A 430 -24.62 -24.91 -25.27
CA PRO A 430 -25.67 -25.90 -25.29
C PRO A 430 -26.67 -25.60 -24.17
#